data_0d3d8f196b6a9b431f841dd6c609e5be
#
_entry.id   0d3d8f196b6a9b431f841dd6c609e5be
#
_cell.length_a   1.000
_cell.length_b   1.000
_cell.length_c   1.000
_cell.angle_alpha   90.00
_cell.angle_beta   90.00
_cell.angle_gamma   90.00
#
_symmetry.space_group_name_H-M   'P 1'
#
loop_
_entity.id
_entity.type
_entity.pdbx_description
1 polymer ?
#
loop_
_entity_poly.entity_id
_entity_poly.type
_entity_poly.pdbx_seq_one_letter_code
_entity_poly.pdbx_strand_id
1 'polypeptide(L)'
;QEEVAPSTWENIDTGKEFQALFFEVAGVTFAVPLTELGGIHQLGEVNTLFGQPGWYKGIMASREQKMNVVDTAQWVMPGQHLEVPDYKYLIMLGESPWGLACHHLKGTELLHRDQVKWRHQEGKRPWLAGMVKEKMCALLHVKELLLLLERGVNIEGR
;
A
#
# COMPACT_ATOMS: atom_id res chain seq x y z
N GLN A 1 2.44 23.89 -28.98
CA GLN A 1 2.96 22.59 -28.58
C GLN A 1 3.39 22.63 -27.13
N GLU A 2 2.67 21.94 -26.28
CA GLU A 2 3.03 21.85 -24.89
C GLU A 2 4.13 20.80 -24.71
N GLU A 3 5.21 21.20 -24.10
CA GLU A 3 6.21 20.25 -23.66
C GLU A 3 5.72 19.56 -22.42
N VAL A 4 5.58 18.26 -22.48
CA VAL A 4 5.26 17.49 -21.30
C VAL A 4 6.54 17.35 -20.48
N ALA A 5 6.49 17.83 -19.24
CA ALA A 5 7.63 17.67 -18.33
C ALA A 5 7.98 16.18 -18.20
N PRO A 6 9.26 15.82 -18.17
CA PRO A 6 9.64 14.43 -17.96
C PRO A 6 9.10 13.96 -16.61
N SER A 7 8.66 12.70 -16.59
CA SER A 7 8.17 12.09 -15.35
C SER A 7 9.27 12.10 -14.30
N THR A 8 8.94 12.52 -13.08
CA THR A 8 9.83 12.49 -11.94
C THR A 8 9.77 11.15 -11.20
N TRP A 9 8.98 10.20 -11.72
CA TRP A 9 8.83 8.91 -11.10
C TRP A 9 10.14 8.12 -11.17
N GLU A 10 10.58 7.65 -10.04
CA GLU A 10 11.75 6.79 -9.92
C GLU A 10 11.35 5.58 -9.09
N ASN A 11 11.80 4.40 -9.51
CA ASN A 11 11.52 3.20 -8.76
C ASN A 11 12.36 3.16 -7.49
N ILE A 12 11.92 2.32 -6.54
CA ILE A 12 12.64 2.10 -5.29
C ILE A 12 13.98 1.43 -5.57
N ASP A 13 14.97 1.76 -4.75
CA ASP A 13 16.28 1.12 -4.80
C ASP A 13 16.42 0.24 -3.56
N THR A 14 16.44 -1.05 -3.77
CA THR A 14 16.53 -2.04 -2.70
C THR A 14 17.90 -2.69 -2.58
N GLY A 15 18.82 -2.40 -3.49
CA GLY A 15 20.09 -3.12 -3.61
C GLY A 15 19.89 -4.53 -4.15
N LYS A 16 20.85 -5.41 -3.89
CA LYS A 16 20.83 -6.79 -4.42
C LYS A 16 19.81 -7.67 -3.70
N GLU A 17 19.64 -7.46 -2.41
CA GLU A 17 18.76 -8.23 -1.56
C GLU A 17 17.98 -7.30 -0.64
N PHE A 18 16.75 -7.68 -0.31
CA PHE A 18 15.93 -6.92 0.62
C PHE A 18 14.88 -7.82 1.25
N GLN A 19 14.51 -7.50 2.49
CA GLN A 19 13.42 -8.18 3.19
C GLN A 19 12.10 -7.54 2.79
N ALA A 20 11.09 -8.34 2.57
CA ALA A 20 9.74 -7.86 2.26
C ALA A 20 8.71 -8.57 3.12
N LEU A 21 7.70 -7.82 3.55
CA LEU A 21 6.53 -8.36 4.22
C LEU A 21 5.46 -8.68 3.18
N PHE A 22 4.90 -9.88 3.25
CA PHE A 22 3.78 -10.29 2.39
C PHE A 22 2.50 -10.26 3.21
N PHE A 23 1.46 -9.66 2.65
CA PHE A 23 0.16 -9.57 3.31
C PHE A 23 -0.96 -9.73 2.30
N GLU A 24 -2.12 -10.16 2.77
CA GLU A 24 -3.27 -10.46 1.93
C GLU A 24 -4.45 -9.55 2.25
N VAL A 25 -5.08 -9.06 1.18
CA VAL A 25 -6.31 -8.28 1.25
C VAL A 25 -7.29 -8.86 0.23
N ALA A 26 -8.44 -9.36 0.71
CA ALA A 26 -9.50 -9.89 -0.16
C ALA A 26 -8.99 -10.91 -1.19
N GLY A 27 -8.09 -11.78 -0.75
CA GLY A 27 -7.52 -12.83 -1.60
C GLY A 27 -6.35 -12.41 -2.47
N VAL A 28 -5.98 -11.13 -2.44
CA VAL A 28 -4.85 -10.61 -3.22
C VAL A 28 -3.65 -10.40 -2.30
N THR A 29 -2.49 -10.90 -2.71
CA THR A 29 -1.26 -10.75 -1.94
C THR A 29 -0.44 -9.57 -2.46
N PHE A 30 0.03 -8.77 -1.51
CA PHE A 30 0.92 -7.63 -1.74
C PHE A 30 2.21 -7.83 -0.98
N ALA A 31 3.26 -7.17 -1.42
CA ALA A 31 4.55 -7.15 -0.73
C ALA A 31 4.98 -5.72 -0.49
N VAL A 32 5.57 -5.47 0.67
CA VAL A 32 6.14 -4.16 1.01
C VAL A 32 7.56 -4.36 1.57
N PRO A 33 8.55 -3.59 1.07
CA PRO A 33 9.90 -3.69 1.64
C PRO A 33 9.88 -3.30 3.12
N LEU A 34 10.60 -4.05 3.95
CA LEU A 34 10.64 -3.76 5.39
C LEU A 34 11.20 -2.37 5.69
N THR A 35 12.08 -1.85 4.84
CA THR A 35 12.61 -0.50 4.99
C THR A 35 11.54 0.58 4.84
N GLU A 36 10.43 0.25 4.19
CA GLU A 36 9.29 1.16 3.98
C GLU A 36 8.13 0.87 4.94
N LEU A 37 8.29 -0.09 5.82
CA LEU A 37 7.26 -0.49 6.78
C LEU A 37 7.38 0.35 8.05
N GLY A 38 6.30 1.01 8.44
CA GLY A 38 6.27 1.86 9.64
C GLY A 38 5.79 1.16 10.89
N GLY A 39 5.48 -0.12 10.80
CA GLY A 39 4.99 -0.92 11.91
C GLY A 39 3.73 -1.66 11.56
N ILE A 40 3.38 -2.63 12.41
CA ILE A 40 2.18 -3.45 12.24
C ILE A 40 1.40 -3.40 13.56
N HIS A 41 0.11 -3.09 13.45
CA HIS A 41 -0.78 -3.05 14.61
C HIS A 41 -1.92 -4.03 14.43
N GLN A 42 -2.46 -4.53 15.52
CA GLN A 42 -3.75 -5.19 15.47
C GLN A 42 -4.80 -4.11 15.24
N LEU A 43 -5.75 -4.37 14.35
CA LEU A 43 -6.78 -3.40 14.06
C LEU A 43 -7.76 -3.33 15.24
N GLY A 44 -7.84 -2.16 15.84
CA GLY A 44 -8.75 -1.89 16.95
C GLY A 44 -9.97 -1.09 16.49
N GLU A 45 -10.52 -0.31 17.40
CA GLU A 45 -11.64 0.55 17.11
C GLU A 45 -11.25 1.68 16.16
N VAL A 46 -12.04 1.86 15.11
CA VAL A 46 -11.82 2.88 14.09
C VAL A 46 -12.98 3.88 14.15
N ASN A 47 -12.64 5.15 14.31
CA ASN A 47 -13.64 6.23 14.35
C ASN A 47 -13.80 6.83 12.95
N THR A 48 -15.01 6.74 12.42
CA THR A 48 -15.35 7.24 11.08
C THR A 48 -15.40 8.77 11.05
N LEU A 49 -14.96 9.36 9.96
CA LEU A 49 -15.06 10.81 9.74
C LEU A 49 -15.98 11.08 8.57
N PHE A 50 -16.75 12.16 8.67
CA PHE A 50 -17.63 12.60 7.60
C PHE A 50 -16.85 13.22 6.45
N GLY A 51 -17.40 13.09 5.24
CA GLY A 51 -16.88 13.78 4.06
C GLY A 51 -15.64 13.16 3.45
N GLN A 52 -15.29 11.94 3.87
CA GLN A 52 -14.12 11.25 3.37
C GLN A 52 -14.49 10.31 2.22
N PRO A 53 -13.52 9.95 1.36
CA PRO A 53 -13.76 8.93 0.33
C PRO A 53 -14.20 7.60 0.93
N GLY A 54 -14.92 6.80 0.14
CA GLY A 54 -15.42 5.49 0.62
C GLY A 54 -14.33 4.52 1.07
N TRP A 55 -13.12 4.66 0.55
CA TRP A 55 -11.98 3.83 0.95
C TRP A 55 -11.30 4.29 2.25
N TYR A 56 -11.68 5.47 2.75
CA TYR A 56 -11.15 5.97 4.02
C TYR A 56 -12.02 5.44 5.16
N LYS A 57 -11.50 4.51 5.93
CA LYS A 57 -12.25 3.86 6.99
C LYS A 57 -12.40 4.73 8.24
N GLY A 58 -11.37 5.49 8.58
CA GLY A 58 -11.40 6.37 9.73
C GLY A 58 -10.07 6.47 10.44
N ILE A 59 -10.12 6.88 11.71
CA ILE A 59 -8.92 7.06 12.54
C ILE A 59 -8.90 6.00 13.64
N MET A 60 -7.77 5.33 13.79
CA MET A 60 -7.46 4.48 14.93
C MET A 60 -6.43 5.19 15.79
N ALA A 61 -6.69 5.33 17.06
CA ALA A 61 -5.78 5.97 17.99
C ALA A 61 -5.06 4.93 18.82
N SER A 62 -3.76 5.05 18.95
CA SER A 62 -2.96 4.35 19.95
C SER A 62 -2.47 5.36 20.97
N ARG A 63 -1.67 4.93 21.96
CA ARG A 63 -1.22 5.79 23.05
C ARG A 63 -0.58 7.11 22.62
N GLU A 64 0.12 7.10 21.49
CA GLU A 64 0.96 8.22 21.10
C GLU A 64 0.69 8.75 19.70
N GLN A 65 -0.14 8.08 18.92
CA GLN A 65 -0.37 8.51 17.55
C GLN A 65 -1.77 8.19 17.05
N LYS A 66 -2.19 9.01 16.11
CA LYS A 66 -3.43 8.79 15.36
C LYS A 66 -3.05 8.24 13.99
N MET A 67 -3.75 7.21 13.56
CA MET A 67 -3.47 6.51 12.32
C MET A 67 -4.68 6.55 11.41
N ASN A 68 -4.47 6.98 10.17
CA ASN A 68 -5.51 6.93 9.15
C ASN A 68 -5.62 5.51 8.63
N VAL A 69 -6.81 4.94 8.69
CA VAL A 69 -7.04 3.55 8.29
C VAL A 69 -7.67 3.52 6.91
N VAL A 70 -6.99 2.87 5.98
CA VAL A 70 -7.48 2.68 4.61
C VAL A 70 -8.23 1.35 4.54
N ASP A 71 -9.44 1.38 3.99
CA ASP A 71 -10.15 0.17 3.58
C ASP A 71 -9.47 -0.31 2.30
N THR A 72 -8.49 -1.15 2.45
CA THR A 72 -7.57 -1.50 1.38
C THR A 72 -8.28 -2.15 0.20
N ALA A 73 -9.25 -3.03 0.46
CA ALA A 73 -10.01 -3.68 -0.61
C ALA A 73 -10.75 -2.66 -1.46
N GLN A 74 -11.39 -1.67 -0.83
CA GLN A 74 -12.08 -0.60 -1.56
C GLN A 74 -11.11 0.29 -2.31
N TRP A 75 -9.94 0.54 -1.74
CA TRP A 75 -8.94 1.41 -2.34
C TRP A 75 -8.30 0.78 -3.58
N VAL A 76 -7.97 -0.52 -3.52
CA VAL A 76 -7.30 -1.22 -4.64
C VAL A 76 -8.28 -1.80 -5.66
N MET A 77 -9.54 -1.97 -5.29
CA MET A 77 -10.59 -2.49 -6.17
C MET A 77 -11.81 -1.56 -6.15
N PRO A 78 -11.63 -0.30 -6.59
CA PRO A 78 -12.71 0.67 -6.53
C PRO A 78 -13.89 0.27 -7.43
N GLY A 79 -15.10 0.52 -6.94
CA GLY A 79 -16.32 0.22 -7.68
C GLY A 79 -16.79 -1.22 -7.60
N GLN A 80 -16.07 -2.10 -6.94
CA GLN A 80 -16.51 -3.47 -6.76
C GLN A 80 -17.34 -3.61 -5.49
N HIS A 81 -18.38 -4.44 -5.57
CA HIS A 81 -19.18 -4.79 -4.40
C HIS A 81 -18.48 -5.89 -3.63
N LEU A 82 -17.77 -5.48 -2.60
CA LEU A 82 -17.07 -6.40 -1.73
C LEU A 82 -17.86 -6.58 -0.45
N GLU A 83 -17.82 -7.78 0.12
CA GLU A 83 -18.37 -8.00 1.45
C GLU A 83 -17.64 -7.11 2.45
N VAL A 84 -18.29 -6.76 3.55
CA VAL A 84 -17.67 -5.97 4.61
C VAL A 84 -16.42 -6.72 5.08
N PRO A 85 -15.23 -6.19 4.88
CA PRO A 85 -14.03 -6.91 5.23
C PRO A 85 -13.83 -6.98 6.73
N ASP A 86 -13.44 -8.17 7.19
CA ASP A 86 -13.09 -8.39 8.59
C ASP A 86 -11.56 -8.29 8.72
N TYR A 87 -11.07 -7.07 8.61
CA TYR A 87 -9.64 -6.80 8.72
C TYR A 87 -9.11 -7.09 10.11
N LYS A 88 -7.92 -7.65 10.18
CA LYS A 88 -7.26 -8.01 11.44
C LYS A 88 -6.09 -7.12 11.80
N TYR A 89 -5.40 -6.58 10.79
CA TYR A 89 -4.15 -5.85 11.00
C TYR A 89 -4.12 -4.55 10.23
N LEU A 90 -3.30 -3.62 10.74
CA LEU A 90 -3.02 -2.35 10.09
C LEU A 90 -1.51 -2.26 9.83
N ILE A 91 -1.14 -2.12 8.58
CA ILE A 91 0.25 -2.01 8.16
C ILE A 91 0.55 -0.54 7.90
N MET A 92 1.42 0.04 8.73
CA MET A 92 1.79 1.45 8.59
C MET A 92 2.82 1.63 7.48
N LEU A 93 2.64 2.69 6.70
CA LEU A 93 3.47 2.98 5.54
C LEU A 93 4.52 4.04 5.89
N GLY A 94 5.79 3.63 5.94
CA GLY A 94 6.89 4.51 6.26
C GLY A 94 6.70 5.20 7.60
N GLU A 95 7.08 6.47 7.66
CA GLU A 95 6.89 7.30 8.86
C GLU A 95 5.59 8.11 8.80
N SER A 96 4.69 7.75 7.89
CA SER A 96 3.45 8.47 7.67
C SER A 96 2.36 8.05 8.66
N PRO A 97 1.28 8.86 8.78
CA PRO A 97 0.12 8.47 9.58
C PRO A 97 -0.85 7.54 8.83
N TRP A 98 -0.45 7.01 7.68
CA TRP A 98 -1.32 6.17 6.85
C TRP A 98 -1.03 4.68 7.04
N GLY A 99 -2.09 3.90 7.23
CA GLY A 99 -1.98 2.44 7.32
C GLY A 99 -2.98 1.75 6.41
N LEU A 100 -2.56 0.61 5.88
CA LEU A 100 -3.41 -0.25 5.06
C LEU A 100 -3.96 -1.37 5.94
N ALA A 101 -5.28 -1.48 6.00
CA ALA A 101 -5.92 -2.60 6.69
C ALA A 101 -5.77 -3.87 5.86
N CYS A 102 -5.50 -4.99 6.51
CA CYS A 102 -5.35 -6.26 5.80
C CYS A 102 -5.93 -7.42 6.59
N HIS A 103 -6.17 -8.54 5.89
CA HIS A 103 -6.76 -9.73 6.48
C HIS A 103 -5.73 -10.66 7.09
N HIS A 104 -4.64 -10.92 6.37
CA HIS A 104 -3.63 -11.88 6.79
C HIS A 104 -2.22 -11.34 6.58
N LEU A 105 -1.36 -11.64 7.53
CA LEU A 105 0.08 -11.45 7.41
C LEU A 105 0.68 -12.77 6.99
N LYS A 106 1.40 -12.79 5.86
CA LYS A 106 2.00 -14.01 5.33
C LYS A 106 3.47 -14.15 5.66
N GLY A 107 3.99 -13.24 6.50
CA GLY A 107 5.37 -13.29 6.95
C GLY A 107 6.33 -12.51 6.06
N THR A 108 7.60 -12.58 6.42
CA THR A 108 8.67 -11.86 5.72
C THR A 108 9.58 -12.84 5.00
N GLU A 109 10.12 -12.42 3.87
CA GLU A 109 11.08 -13.21 3.11
C GLU A 109 12.18 -12.31 2.57
N LEU A 110 13.36 -12.88 2.44
CA LEU A 110 14.47 -12.23 1.75
C LEU A 110 14.30 -12.43 0.25
N LEU A 111 14.25 -11.33 -0.47
CA LEU A 111 14.14 -11.36 -1.92
C LEU A 111 15.43 -10.87 -2.56
N HIS A 112 15.84 -11.53 -3.65
CA HIS A 112 16.88 -11.03 -4.52
C HIS A 112 16.27 -10.10 -5.54
N ARG A 113 17.03 -9.10 -5.94
CA ARG A 113 16.57 -8.11 -6.92
C ARG A 113 16.06 -8.77 -8.22
N ASP A 114 16.70 -9.84 -8.66
CA ASP A 114 16.31 -10.54 -9.90
C ASP A 114 15.05 -11.41 -9.76
N GLN A 115 14.53 -11.57 -8.56
CA GLN A 115 13.24 -12.25 -8.33
C GLN A 115 12.04 -11.31 -8.56
N VAL A 116 12.30 -10.06 -8.84
CA VAL A 116 11.26 -9.06 -9.07
C VAL A 116 11.35 -8.58 -10.52
N LYS A 117 10.20 -8.56 -11.20
CA LYS A 117 10.08 -7.90 -12.50
C LYS A 117 9.83 -6.43 -12.24
N TRP A 118 10.89 -5.64 -12.25
CA TRP A 118 10.86 -4.22 -11.93
C TRP A 118 10.21 -3.40 -13.04
N ARG A 119 9.54 -2.35 -12.63
CA ARG A 119 9.02 -1.36 -13.57
C ARG A 119 10.09 -0.29 -13.82
N HIS A 120 10.10 0.25 -15.03
CA HIS A 120 11.09 1.25 -15.44
C HIS A 120 10.49 2.62 -15.67
N GLN A 121 9.16 2.74 -15.65
CA GLN A 121 8.47 3.99 -15.83
C GLN A 121 7.15 3.98 -15.08
N GLU A 122 6.67 5.18 -14.80
CA GLU A 122 5.47 5.39 -14.00
C GLU A 122 4.24 4.64 -14.52
N GLY A 123 3.94 4.79 -15.81
CA GLY A 123 2.74 4.21 -16.38
C GLY A 123 1.47 4.66 -15.67
N LYS A 124 0.46 3.78 -15.64
CA LYS A 124 -0.83 4.05 -14.97
C LYS A 124 -0.84 3.62 -13.51
N ARG A 125 0.24 3.00 -13.04
CA ARG A 125 0.32 2.44 -11.69
C ARG A 125 1.61 2.90 -10.99
N PRO A 126 1.69 4.18 -10.60
CA PRO A 126 2.91 4.68 -9.96
C PRO A 126 3.23 3.99 -8.63
N TRP A 127 2.20 3.45 -7.97
CA TRP A 127 2.30 2.74 -6.70
C TRP A 127 2.89 1.32 -6.84
N LEU A 128 3.02 0.83 -8.05
CA LEU A 128 3.52 -0.52 -8.33
C LEU A 128 5.01 -0.44 -8.68
N ALA A 129 5.86 -0.99 -7.80
CA ALA A 129 7.30 -1.04 -8.05
C ALA A 129 7.68 -2.19 -8.98
N GLY A 130 6.96 -3.30 -8.89
CA GLY A 130 7.20 -4.47 -9.71
C GLY A 130 6.36 -5.66 -9.28
N MET A 131 6.61 -6.80 -9.89
CA MET A 131 5.93 -8.06 -9.56
C MET A 131 6.96 -9.07 -9.07
N VAL A 132 6.68 -9.69 -7.93
CA VAL A 132 7.49 -10.80 -7.42
C VAL A 132 7.15 -12.01 -8.27
N LYS A 133 8.13 -12.49 -9.03
CA LYS A 133 7.90 -13.46 -10.13
C LYS A 133 7.24 -14.77 -9.70
N GLU A 134 7.79 -15.42 -8.68
CA GLU A 134 7.27 -16.72 -8.26
C GLU A 134 5.94 -16.64 -7.53
N LYS A 135 5.72 -15.58 -6.80
CA LYS A 135 4.52 -15.37 -6.00
C LYS A 135 3.42 -14.63 -6.75
N MET A 136 3.75 -14.06 -7.90
CA MET A 136 2.82 -13.28 -8.71
C MET A 136 2.09 -12.21 -7.90
N CYS A 137 2.79 -11.56 -6.98
CA CYS A 137 2.22 -10.51 -6.15
C CYS A 137 2.87 -9.15 -6.42
N ALA A 138 2.09 -8.10 -6.18
CA ALA A 138 2.53 -6.73 -6.43
C ALA A 138 3.47 -6.26 -5.31
N LEU A 139 4.63 -5.73 -5.71
CA LEU A 139 5.54 -5.05 -4.78
C LEU A 139 5.21 -3.56 -4.79
N LEU A 140 4.91 -3.03 -3.63
CA LEU A 140 4.42 -1.66 -3.48
C LEU A 140 5.55 -0.63 -3.50
N HIS A 141 5.29 0.47 -4.20
CA HIS A 141 6.13 1.66 -4.15
C HIS A 141 5.48 2.61 -3.13
N VAL A 142 5.96 2.55 -1.89
CA VAL A 142 5.29 3.22 -0.75
C VAL A 142 5.24 4.73 -0.92
N LYS A 143 6.31 5.35 -1.37
CA LYS A 143 6.35 6.79 -1.57
C LYS A 143 5.24 7.27 -2.53
N GLU A 144 5.09 6.58 -3.65
CA GLU A 144 4.07 6.94 -4.65
C GLU A 144 2.66 6.61 -4.15
N LEU A 145 2.53 5.52 -3.39
CA LEU A 145 1.26 5.15 -2.78
C LEU A 145 0.82 6.23 -1.79
N LEU A 146 1.73 6.73 -0.98
CA LEU A 146 1.44 7.80 -0.02
C LEU A 146 1.01 9.09 -0.71
N LEU A 147 1.58 9.41 -1.86
CA LEU A 147 1.16 10.59 -2.62
C LEU A 147 -0.30 10.49 -3.05
N LEU A 148 -0.75 9.30 -3.47
CA LEU A 148 -2.16 9.09 -3.83
C LEU A 148 -3.07 9.25 -2.61
N LEU A 149 -2.70 8.66 -1.49
CA LEU A 149 -3.49 8.75 -0.26
C LEU A 149 -3.61 10.19 0.24
N GLU A 150 -2.51 10.93 0.22
CA GLU A 150 -2.50 12.33 0.64
C GLU A 150 -3.32 13.23 -0.27
N ARG A 151 -3.42 12.87 -1.54
CA ARG A 151 -4.27 13.59 -2.51
C ARG A 151 -5.75 13.21 -2.39
N GLY A 152 -6.07 12.23 -1.57
CA GLY A 152 -7.45 11.78 -1.38
C GLY A 152 -8.01 10.99 -2.55
N VAL A 153 -7.15 10.32 -3.32
CA VAL A 153 -7.55 9.55 -4.50
C VAL A 153 -7.26 8.06 -4.30
N ASN A 154 -7.99 7.23 -5.03
CA ASN A 154 -7.82 5.79 -4.98
C ASN A 154 -6.62 5.33 -5.82
N ILE A 155 -6.46 4.02 -5.94
CA ILE A 155 -5.34 3.40 -6.65
C ILE A 155 -5.31 3.77 -8.14
N GLU A 156 -6.46 4.16 -8.71
CA GLU A 156 -6.56 4.61 -10.10
C GLU A 156 -6.29 6.12 -10.26
N GLY A 157 -6.04 6.83 -9.16
CA GLY A 157 -5.79 8.27 -9.19
C GLY A 157 -7.06 9.12 -9.27
N ARG A 158 -8.18 8.59 -8.81
CA ARG A 158 -9.48 9.26 -8.84
C ARG A 158 -10.06 9.57 -7.49
#